data_c10b6745f486e8a5c9a84ab5d93199e5
#
_entry.id   c10b6745f486e8a5c9a84ab5d93199e5
#
_cell.length_a   1.000
_cell.length_b   1.000
_cell.length_c   1.000
_cell.angle_alpha   90.00
_cell.angle_beta   90.00
_cell.angle_gamma   90.00
#
_symmetry.space_group_name_H-M   'P 1'
#
loop_
_entity.id
_entity.type
_entity.pdbx_description
1 polymer ?
#
loop_
_entity_poly.entity_id
_entity_poly.type
_entity_poly.pdbx_seq_one_letter_code
_entity_poly.pdbx_strand_id
1 'polypeptide(L)'
;MRFYHIVVEEDQLDKYAEYHDRDKLLTLDGSYLDYYDTCDDLGQSKSKGPGAARNFAWEHSTTTYGAKCHWVMDDNIYDFHRLNNNVKAAVRAMAWFRAMEDFCDRYSNVAIAGPNYSKFCKATDKVPPLIFNTRIYSCLLIRNDIPYRWRGRYNEDTDLSLRALKDGWCTIQFNAFLADKGTTQRTIGGNDKEFYAEEGTLPKSEMLKEMHPDVTEVVWKFNRWHHHVDYRPFKKNYLKEVDNVLYAKDPEYGMKLIDIGRENIGRRAIDDRI
;
A
#
# COMPACT_ATOMS: atom_id res chain seq x y z
N MET A 1 -6.79 2.57 15.65
CA MET A 1 -7.68 2.92 14.52
C MET A 1 -9.10 2.58 14.93
N ARG A 2 -10.06 3.53 14.86
CA ARG A 2 -11.46 3.22 15.25
C ARG A 2 -12.23 2.51 14.14
N PHE A 3 -11.89 2.78 12.89
CA PHE A 3 -12.57 2.24 11.71
C PHE A 3 -11.56 1.49 10.87
N TYR A 4 -11.45 0.21 11.10
CA TYR A 4 -10.71 -0.71 10.27
C TYR A 4 -11.43 -2.05 10.21
N HIS A 5 -11.19 -2.77 9.16
CA HIS A 5 -11.63 -4.15 9.02
C HIS A 5 -10.46 -5.01 8.53
N ILE A 6 -10.51 -6.27 8.90
CA ILE A 6 -9.62 -7.32 8.42
C ILE A 6 -10.45 -8.21 7.53
N VAL A 7 -10.08 -8.30 6.26
CA VAL A 7 -10.72 -9.23 5.32
C VAL A 7 -10.11 -10.60 5.50
N VAL A 8 -10.92 -11.59 5.77
CA VAL A 8 -10.52 -12.98 6.02
C VAL A 8 -11.30 -13.93 5.13
N GLU A 9 -10.73 -15.08 4.79
CA GLU A 9 -11.47 -16.17 4.17
C GLU A 9 -12.36 -16.86 5.20
N GLU A 10 -13.44 -17.51 4.75
CA GLU A 10 -14.44 -18.10 5.64
C GLU A 10 -13.85 -19.14 6.61
N ASP A 11 -12.91 -19.95 6.13
CA ASP A 11 -12.21 -20.96 6.91
C ASP A 11 -11.22 -20.38 7.95
N GLN A 12 -10.86 -19.11 7.83
CA GLN A 12 -9.96 -18.39 8.73
C GLN A 12 -10.69 -17.58 9.81
N LEU A 13 -12.00 -17.36 9.64
CA LEU A 13 -12.79 -16.46 10.47
C LEU A 13 -12.68 -16.77 11.96
N ASP A 14 -12.86 -18.01 12.36
CA ASP A 14 -12.83 -18.39 13.78
C ASP A 14 -11.43 -18.23 14.38
N LYS A 15 -10.39 -18.52 13.62
CA LYS A 15 -9.01 -18.33 14.05
C LYS A 15 -8.68 -16.85 14.29
N TYR A 16 -9.13 -15.95 13.41
CA TYR A 16 -8.94 -14.52 13.59
C TYR A 16 -9.80 -13.94 14.73
N ALA A 17 -11.00 -14.52 14.97
CA ALA A 17 -11.88 -14.12 16.05
C ALA A 17 -11.33 -14.44 17.46
N GLU A 18 -10.31 -15.30 17.57
CA GLU A 18 -9.58 -15.49 18.84
C GLU A 18 -8.78 -14.25 19.26
N TYR A 19 -8.37 -13.41 18.30
CA TYR A 19 -7.46 -12.27 18.52
C TYR A 19 -8.07 -10.90 18.20
N HIS A 20 -9.20 -10.88 17.48
CA HIS A 20 -9.85 -9.67 17.00
C HIS A 20 -11.34 -9.69 17.25
N ASP A 21 -11.93 -8.54 17.54
CA ASP A 21 -13.37 -8.39 17.67
C ASP A 21 -14.05 -8.79 16.33
N ARG A 22 -15.11 -9.60 16.42
CA ARG A 22 -15.83 -10.10 15.22
C ARG A 22 -16.41 -8.97 14.35
N ASP A 23 -16.74 -7.83 14.93
CA ASP A 23 -17.20 -6.63 14.19
C ASP A 23 -16.11 -5.98 13.32
N LYS A 24 -14.85 -6.36 13.52
CA LYS A 24 -13.71 -5.95 12.70
C LYS A 24 -13.38 -6.93 11.57
N LEU A 25 -13.95 -8.11 11.60
CA LEU A 25 -13.70 -9.15 10.61
C LEU A 25 -14.74 -9.07 9.50
N LEU A 26 -14.29 -9.02 8.26
CA LEU A 26 -15.13 -9.11 7.07
C LEU A 26 -14.80 -10.41 6.35
N THR A 27 -15.77 -11.31 6.28
CA THR A 27 -15.62 -12.53 5.50
C THR A 27 -15.65 -12.18 4.01
N LEU A 28 -14.62 -12.60 3.30
CA LEU A 28 -14.53 -12.41 1.86
C LEU A 28 -15.66 -13.15 1.15
N ASP A 29 -16.44 -12.43 0.34
CA ASP A 29 -17.41 -13.05 -0.54
C ASP A 29 -16.67 -13.82 -1.66
N GLY A 30 -16.92 -15.13 -1.75
CA GLY A 30 -16.28 -16.01 -2.72
C GLY A 30 -16.46 -15.58 -4.18
N SER A 31 -17.53 -14.86 -4.51
CA SER A 31 -17.75 -14.33 -5.85
C SER A 31 -16.61 -13.42 -6.34
N TYR A 32 -15.97 -12.68 -5.42
CA TYR A 32 -14.80 -11.86 -5.79
C TYR A 32 -13.59 -12.69 -6.24
N LEU A 33 -13.46 -13.90 -5.71
CA LEU A 33 -12.43 -14.83 -6.19
C LEU A 33 -12.78 -15.38 -7.58
N ASP A 34 -14.05 -15.66 -7.84
CA ASP A 34 -14.50 -16.24 -9.10
C ASP A 34 -14.36 -15.27 -10.28
N TYR A 35 -14.62 -13.99 -10.06
CA TYR A 35 -14.58 -12.96 -11.10
C TYR A 35 -13.26 -12.17 -11.14
N TYR A 36 -12.30 -12.49 -10.29
CA TYR A 36 -11.04 -11.77 -10.27
C TYR A 36 -10.20 -12.03 -11.51
N ASP A 37 -9.84 -10.97 -12.23
CA ASP A 37 -8.96 -11.02 -13.39
C ASP A 37 -7.50 -11.17 -12.93
N THR A 38 -6.95 -12.36 -13.04
CA THR A 38 -5.55 -12.65 -12.74
C THR A 38 -4.58 -12.18 -13.82
N CYS A 39 -5.08 -11.77 -14.98
CA CYS A 39 -4.29 -11.36 -16.15
C CYS A 39 -3.32 -12.46 -16.63
N ASP A 40 -3.62 -13.72 -16.36
CA ASP A 40 -2.86 -14.88 -16.81
C ASP A 40 -3.77 -16.08 -17.13
N ASP A 41 -3.24 -17.08 -17.81
CA ASP A 41 -3.96 -18.28 -18.22
C ASP A 41 -3.82 -19.46 -17.22
N LEU A 42 -3.30 -19.22 -16.00
CA LEU A 42 -2.97 -20.28 -15.04
C LEU A 42 -4.19 -20.97 -14.41
N GLY A 43 -5.40 -20.52 -14.72
CA GLY A 43 -6.65 -21.13 -14.26
C GLY A 43 -6.90 -21.00 -12.76
N GLN A 44 -7.98 -21.65 -12.29
CA GLN A 44 -8.50 -21.47 -10.92
C GLN A 44 -7.76 -22.29 -9.84
N SER A 45 -6.84 -23.16 -10.22
CA SER A 45 -6.15 -24.07 -9.28
C SER A 45 -5.03 -23.45 -8.48
N LYS A 46 -4.63 -22.21 -8.82
CA LYS A 46 -3.54 -21.49 -8.13
C LYS A 46 -4.04 -20.25 -7.42
N SER A 47 -3.35 -19.83 -6.36
CA SER A 47 -3.67 -18.60 -5.63
C SER A 47 -3.79 -17.40 -6.58
N LYS A 48 -4.83 -16.60 -6.41
CA LYS A 48 -5.16 -15.44 -7.25
C LYS A 48 -4.51 -14.14 -6.77
N GLY A 49 -3.74 -14.20 -5.70
CA GLY A 49 -3.16 -13.01 -5.06
C GLY A 49 -4.17 -12.22 -4.22
N PRO A 50 -3.77 -11.08 -3.64
CA PRO A 50 -4.59 -10.33 -2.68
C PRO A 50 -5.66 -9.43 -3.34
N GLY A 51 -5.67 -9.32 -4.67
CA GLY A 51 -6.47 -8.32 -5.36
C GLY A 51 -7.98 -8.53 -5.23
N ALA A 52 -8.46 -9.77 -5.15
CA ALA A 52 -9.87 -10.10 -4.94
C ALA A 52 -10.36 -9.54 -3.59
N ALA A 53 -9.63 -9.82 -2.50
CA ALA A 53 -9.94 -9.31 -1.17
C ALA A 53 -9.87 -7.77 -1.11
N ARG A 54 -8.92 -7.16 -1.84
CA ARG A 54 -8.81 -5.70 -1.96
C ARG A 54 -9.98 -5.09 -2.75
N ASN A 55 -10.50 -5.76 -3.79
CA ASN A 55 -11.71 -5.32 -4.49
C ASN A 55 -12.95 -5.39 -3.59
N PHE A 56 -13.07 -6.45 -2.80
CA PHE A 56 -14.13 -6.59 -1.80
C PHE A 56 -14.05 -5.46 -0.75
N ALA A 57 -12.87 -5.19 -0.19
CA ALA A 57 -12.67 -4.08 0.75
C ALA A 57 -13.00 -2.72 0.13
N TRP A 58 -12.66 -2.52 -1.15
CA TRP A 58 -12.98 -1.30 -1.89
C TRP A 58 -14.48 -1.10 -2.01
N GLU A 59 -15.21 -2.12 -2.46
CA GLU A 59 -16.66 -2.04 -2.59
C GLU A 59 -17.33 -1.85 -1.22
N HIS A 60 -16.89 -2.57 -0.20
CA HIS A 60 -17.37 -2.39 1.16
C HIS A 60 -17.18 -0.93 1.65
N SER A 61 -16.05 -0.31 1.34
CA SER A 61 -15.78 1.09 1.72
C SER A 61 -16.75 2.09 1.05
N THR A 62 -17.16 1.81 -0.17
CA THR A 62 -18.09 2.67 -0.92
C THR A 62 -19.53 2.41 -0.55
N THR A 63 -19.95 1.15 -0.48
CA THR A 63 -21.36 0.77 -0.26
C THR A 63 -21.78 0.93 1.19
N THR A 64 -20.91 0.60 2.14
CA THR A 64 -21.24 0.67 3.56
C THR A 64 -21.01 2.05 4.16
N TYR A 65 -19.95 2.74 3.73
CA TYR A 65 -19.55 4.01 4.34
C TYR A 65 -19.71 5.22 3.42
N GLY A 66 -20.00 5.03 2.13
CA GLY A 66 -19.99 6.14 1.16
C GLY A 66 -18.64 6.85 1.11
N ALA A 67 -17.57 6.16 1.41
CA ALA A 67 -16.23 6.75 1.56
C ALA A 67 -15.70 7.25 0.21
N LYS A 68 -15.09 8.45 0.21
CA LYS A 68 -14.39 8.98 -0.97
C LYS A 68 -13.06 8.30 -1.22
N CYS A 69 -12.41 7.87 -0.15
CA CYS A 69 -11.12 7.18 -0.17
C CYS A 69 -11.12 6.08 0.89
N HIS A 70 -10.25 5.10 0.72
CA HIS A 70 -9.99 4.08 1.73
C HIS A 70 -8.49 3.76 1.80
N TRP A 71 -8.07 3.24 2.95
CA TRP A 71 -6.74 2.69 3.13
C TRP A 71 -6.76 1.18 2.91
N VAL A 72 -5.80 0.68 2.16
CA VAL A 72 -5.46 -0.75 2.07
C VAL A 72 -4.08 -0.94 2.65
N MET A 73 -3.93 -1.87 3.58
CA MET A 73 -2.67 -2.18 4.22
C MET A 73 -2.40 -3.67 4.20
N ASP A 74 -1.16 -4.05 3.90
CA ASP A 74 -0.70 -5.42 4.05
C ASP A 74 -0.54 -5.76 5.55
N ASP A 75 -0.72 -7.01 5.90
CA ASP A 75 -0.64 -7.56 7.26
C ASP A 75 0.79 -7.65 7.83
N ASN A 76 1.80 -7.42 7.01
CA ASN A 76 3.22 -7.53 7.37
C ASN A 76 3.92 -6.17 7.53
N ILE A 77 3.17 -5.12 7.85
CA ILE A 77 3.70 -3.82 8.26
C ILE A 77 3.89 -3.85 9.78
N TYR A 78 5.12 -3.64 10.23
CA TYR A 78 5.47 -3.74 11.65
C TYR A 78 5.40 -2.42 12.39
N ASP A 79 5.78 -1.33 11.72
CA ASP A 79 5.84 -0.01 12.34
C ASP A 79 5.75 1.10 11.30
N PHE A 80 5.53 2.32 11.81
CA PHE A 80 5.49 3.53 11.00
C PHE A 80 6.45 4.56 11.57
N HIS A 81 7.08 5.32 10.68
CA HIS A 81 8.06 6.33 11.05
C HIS A 81 7.79 7.65 10.34
N ARG A 82 8.12 8.73 11.02
CA ARG A 82 8.27 10.06 10.40
C ARG A 82 9.74 10.34 10.17
N LEU A 83 10.09 10.72 8.95
CA LEU A 83 11.42 11.25 8.66
C LEU A 83 11.49 12.70 9.16
N ASN A 84 12.22 12.94 10.22
CA ASN A 84 12.35 14.23 10.85
C ASN A 84 13.83 14.53 11.12
N ASN A 85 14.36 15.62 10.53
CA ASN A 85 15.74 16.06 10.71
C ASN A 85 16.76 14.90 10.62
N ASN A 86 16.71 14.12 9.55
CA ASN A 86 17.59 12.97 9.31
C ASN A 86 17.41 11.78 10.27
N VAL A 87 16.33 11.77 11.06
CA VAL A 87 15.99 10.67 11.96
C VAL A 87 14.66 10.06 11.56
N LYS A 88 14.58 8.75 11.54
CA LYS A 88 13.33 8.00 11.41
C LYS A 88 12.73 7.82 12.80
N ALA A 89 11.89 8.76 13.21
CA ALA A 89 11.20 8.71 14.48
C ALA A 89 9.96 7.82 14.39
N ALA A 90 9.83 6.83 15.27
CA ALA A 90 8.64 5.96 15.31
C ALA A 90 7.38 6.78 15.62
N VAL A 91 6.30 6.50 14.90
CA VAL A 91 5.02 7.18 15.04
C VAL A 91 4.04 6.27 15.79
N ARG A 92 3.44 6.78 16.86
CA ARG A 92 2.42 6.08 17.67
C ARG A 92 1.03 6.71 17.54
N ALA A 93 0.94 7.86 16.85
CA ALA A 93 -0.32 8.58 16.68
C ALA A 93 -0.93 8.30 15.31
N MET A 94 -2.24 8.09 15.26
CA MET A 94 -2.96 7.93 13.98
C MET A 94 -3.05 9.22 13.16
N ALA A 95 -2.65 10.33 13.73
CA ALA A 95 -2.68 11.65 13.10
C ALA A 95 -1.84 11.75 11.81
N TRP A 96 -0.83 10.90 11.66
CA TRP A 96 -0.02 10.87 10.44
C TRP A 96 -0.78 10.38 9.21
N PHE A 97 -1.76 9.47 9.36
CA PHE A 97 -2.68 9.11 8.28
C PHE A 97 -3.47 10.33 7.82
N ARG A 98 -4.02 11.06 8.80
CA ARG A 98 -4.77 12.27 8.52
C ARG A 98 -3.92 13.34 7.83
N ALA A 99 -2.66 13.47 8.17
CA ALA A 99 -1.76 14.40 7.49
C ALA A 99 -1.59 14.06 5.99
N MET A 100 -1.53 12.78 5.64
CA MET A 100 -1.50 12.34 4.24
C MET A 100 -2.86 12.51 3.55
N GLU A 101 -3.96 12.20 4.23
CA GLU A 101 -5.33 12.40 3.72
C GLU A 101 -5.58 13.89 3.40
N ASP A 102 -5.34 14.79 4.38
CA ASP A 102 -5.52 16.22 4.20
C ASP A 102 -4.61 16.79 3.10
N PHE A 103 -3.41 16.22 2.90
CA PHE A 103 -2.56 16.61 1.79
C PHE A 103 -3.18 16.22 0.45
N CYS A 104 -3.67 14.99 0.33
CA CYS A 104 -4.28 14.48 -0.90
C CYS A 104 -5.59 15.20 -1.23
N ASP A 105 -6.39 15.55 -0.23
CA ASP A 105 -7.67 16.24 -0.39
C ASP A 105 -7.56 17.66 -0.98
N ARG A 106 -6.34 18.22 -1.01
CA ARG A 106 -6.08 19.49 -1.70
C ARG A 106 -6.13 19.37 -3.22
N TYR A 107 -6.13 18.15 -3.75
CA TYR A 107 -5.99 17.90 -5.19
C TYR A 107 -7.08 16.98 -5.70
N SER A 108 -7.69 17.38 -6.82
CA SER A 108 -8.79 16.66 -7.44
C SER A 108 -8.38 15.40 -8.19
N ASN A 109 -7.08 15.23 -8.51
CA ASN A 109 -6.57 14.17 -9.38
C ASN A 109 -5.49 13.29 -8.73
N VAL A 110 -5.47 13.17 -7.42
CA VAL A 110 -4.65 12.17 -6.74
C VAL A 110 -5.44 10.86 -6.67
N ALA A 111 -5.00 9.84 -7.40
CA ALA A 111 -5.65 8.54 -7.42
C ALA A 111 -5.21 7.64 -6.26
N ILE A 112 -3.89 7.62 -6.01
CA ILE A 112 -3.28 6.73 -5.03
C ILE A 112 -2.16 7.48 -4.31
N ALA A 113 -2.10 7.33 -2.99
CA ALA A 113 -1.01 7.87 -2.18
C ALA A 113 -0.60 6.87 -1.09
N GLY A 114 0.56 7.07 -0.50
CA GLY A 114 1.00 6.24 0.64
C GLY A 114 2.43 6.51 1.08
N PRO A 115 2.83 5.98 2.24
CA PRO A 115 4.19 6.12 2.74
C PRO A 115 5.18 5.32 1.92
N ASN A 116 6.42 5.78 1.85
CA ASN A 116 7.51 4.97 1.31
C ASN A 116 7.94 3.91 2.31
N TYR A 117 8.63 2.88 1.83
CA TYR A 117 9.26 1.92 2.75
C TYR A 117 10.45 2.56 3.48
N SER A 118 10.47 2.37 4.79
CA SER A 118 11.57 2.82 5.65
C SER A 118 12.93 2.34 5.12
N LYS A 119 13.01 1.10 4.64
CA LYS A 119 14.22 0.50 4.08
C LYS A 119 14.75 1.22 2.83
N PHE A 120 13.87 1.79 2.00
CA PHE A 120 14.26 2.44 0.75
C PHE A 120 14.50 3.95 0.91
N CYS A 121 14.05 4.53 1.99
CA CYS A 121 14.25 5.95 2.28
C CYS A 121 15.47 6.14 3.17
N LYS A 122 16.45 6.90 2.70
CA LYS A 122 17.62 7.25 3.53
C LYS A 122 17.24 8.31 4.56
N ALA A 123 17.79 8.20 5.76
CA ALA A 123 17.64 9.22 6.81
C ALA A 123 18.58 10.39 6.53
N THR A 124 18.16 11.27 5.64
CA THR A 124 18.91 12.45 5.22
C THR A 124 17.96 13.57 4.78
N ASP A 125 18.35 14.83 5.00
CA ASP A 125 17.65 16.05 4.55
C ASP A 125 17.61 16.22 3.02
N LYS A 126 18.45 15.46 2.29
CA LYS A 126 18.48 15.48 0.83
C LYS A 126 17.34 14.69 0.16
N VAL A 127 16.62 13.89 0.94
CA VAL A 127 15.46 13.14 0.42
C VAL A 127 14.26 14.09 0.34
N PRO A 128 13.66 14.29 -0.85
CA PRO A 128 12.47 15.13 -0.96
C PRO A 128 11.34 14.51 -0.11
N PRO A 129 10.50 15.32 0.55
CA PRO A 129 9.42 14.81 1.40
C PRO A 129 8.37 14.01 0.63
N LEU A 130 8.25 14.26 -0.67
CA LEU A 130 7.28 13.65 -1.57
C LEU A 130 7.97 13.22 -2.87
N ILE A 131 7.50 12.10 -3.43
CA ILE A 131 7.79 11.67 -4.79
C ILE A 131 6.46 11.54 -5.51
N PHE A 132 6.37 12.16 -6.68
CA PHE A 132 5.16 12.15 -7.49
C PHE A 132 5.26 11.13 -8.62
N ASN A 133 4.10 10.59 -8.99
CA ASN A 133 3.91 9.78 -10.19
C ASN A 133 4.82 8.56 -10.24
N THR A 134 4.76 7.77 -9.18
CA THR A 134 5.44 6.49 -9.01
C THR A 134 4.48 5.45 -8.42
N ARG A 135 4.91 4.18 -8.33
CA ARG A 135 4.14 3.14 -7.65
C ARG A 135 4.05 3.40 -6.15
N ILE A 136 2.95 2.97 -5.57
CA ILE A 136 2.74 2.92 -4.12
C ILE A 136 2.56 1.47 -3.71
N TYR A 137 3.16 1.04 -2.61
CA TYR A 137 3.16 -0.34 -2.17
C TYR A 137 2.60 -0.51 -0.76
N SER A 138 1.91 -1.61 -0.52
CA SER A 138 1.58 -2.18 0.81
C SER A 138 0.77 -1.34 1.78
N CYS A 139 0.81 -0.03 1.68
CA CYS A 139 0.01 0.90 2.46
C CYS A 139 -0.47 2.00 1.53
N LEU A 140 -1.70 1.88 1.05
CA LEU A 140 -2.23 2.71 -0.02
C LEU A 140 -3.49 3.42 0.44
N LEU A 141 -3.50 4.74 0.32
CA LEU A 141 -4.71 5.55 0.30
C LEU A 141 -5.20 5.59 -1.14
N ILE A 142 -6.39 5.08 -1.39
CA ILE A 142 -6.96 4.94 -2.72
C ILE A 142 -8.23 5.76 -2.82
N ARG A 143 -8.35 6.55 -3.87
CA ARG A 143 -9.55 7.28 -4.22
C ARG A 143 -10.59 6.35 -4.82
N ASN A 144 -11.81 6.36 -4.30
CA ASN A 144 -12.83 5.36 -4.62
C ASN A 144 -13.50 5.58 -5.99
N ASP A 145 -13.52 6.79 -6.49
CA ASP A 145 -14.17 7.17 -7.75
C ASP A 145 -13.29 7.00 -9.01
N ILE A 146 -12.08 6.46 -8.89
CA ILE A 146 -11.28 6.11 -10.05
C ILE A 146 -11.89 4.90 -10.77
N PRO A 147 -11.83 4.85 -12.13
CA PRO A 147 -12.52 3.83 -12.92
C PRO A 147 -11.79 2.48 -12.99
N TYR A 148 -10.92 2.22 -12.03
CA TYR A 148 -10.14 0.99 -11.97
C TYR A 148 -10.50 0.15 -10.76
N ARG A 149 -10.17 -1.15 -10.85
CA ARG A 149 -10.18 -2.09 -9.74
C ARG A 149 -8.87 -2.88 -9.79
N TRP A 150 -8.54 -3.55 -8.71
CA TRP A 150 -7.41 -4.45 -8.66
C TRP A 150 -7.56 -5.57 -9.66
N ARG A 151 -6.47 -5.91 -10.33
CA ARG A 151 -6.32 -7.06 -11.22
C ARG A 151 -4.87 -7.49 -11.23
N GLY A 152 -4.61 -8.66 -11.83
CA GLY A 152 -3.28 -9.22 -11.89
C GLY A 152 -2.97 -10.10 -10.69
N ARG A 153 -2.38 -11.24 -10.98
CA ARG A 153 -1.92 -12.19 -9.96
C ARG A 153 -0.71 -11.66 -9.21
N TYR A 154 0.13 -10.90 -9.91
CA TYR A 154 1.34 -10.25 -9.40
C TYR A 154 1.34 -8.77 -9.73
N ASN A 155 2.07 -8.00 -8.90
CA ASN A 155 2.31 -6.57 -9.13
C ASN A 155 1.02 -5.74 -9.30
N GLU A 156 -0.05 -6.18 -8.68
CA GLU A 156 -1.38 -5.56 -8.75
C GLU A 156 -1.35 -4.09 -8.30
N ASP A 157 -0.48 -3.75 -7.35
CA ASP A 157 -0.25 -2.38 -6.89
C ASP A 157 0.47 -1.52 -7.93
N THR A 158 1.45 -2.10 -8.62
CA THR A 158 2.13 -1.42 -9.73
C THR A 158 1.20 -1.24 -10.94
N ASP A 159 0.42 -2.27 -11.29
CA ASP A 159 -0.58 -2.18 -12.36
C ASP A 159 -1.61 -1.08 -12.09
N LEU A 160 -2.20 -1.06 -10.89
CA LEU A 160 -3.18 -0.04 -10.53
C LEU A 160 -2.59 1.37 -10.62
N SER A 161 -1.36 1.56 -10.11
CA SER A 161 -0.65 2.83 -10.21
C SER A 161 -0.39 3.23 -11.67
N LEU A 162 0.05 2.30 -12.53
CA LEU A 162 0.35 2.58 -13.93
C LEU A 162 -0.90 2.92 -14.75
N ARG A 163 -2.02 2.23 -14.52
CA ARG A 163 -3.29 2.56 -15.19
C ARG A 163 -3.74 3.98 -14.85
N ALA A 164 -3.72 4.33 -13.58
CA ALA A 164 -4.05 5.68 -13.14
C ALA A 164 -3.10 6.73 -13.76
N LEU A 165 -1.80 6.48 -13.74
CA LEU A 165 -0.80 7.39 -14.32
C LEU A 165 -0.95 7.59 -15.83
N LYS A 166 -1.28 6.52 -16.58
CA LYS A 166 -1.50 6.58 -18.04
C LYS A 166 -2.69 7.47 -18.40
N ASP A 167 -3.71 7.52 -17.56
CA ASP A 167 -4.90 8.34 -17.77
C ASP A 167 -4.79 9.75 -17.16
N GLY A 168 -3.58 10.15 -16.76
CA GLY A 168 -3.30 11.53 -16.31
C GLY A 168 -3.59 11.79 -14.83
N TRP A 169 -3.95 10.76 -14.05
CA TRP A 169 -3.99 10.87 -12.59
C TRP A 169 -2.59 11.00 -12.02
N CYS A 170 -2.50 11.45 -10.78
CA CYS A 170 -1.25 11.52 -10.02
C CYS A 170 -1.23 10.45 -8.94
N THR A 171 -0.01 10.00 -8.61
CA THR A 171 0.25 9.23 -7.40
C THR A 171 1.25 9.97 -6.51
N ILE A 172 1.16 9.80 -5.19
CA ILE A 172 2.03 10.48 -4.23
C ILE A 172 2.64 9.47 -3.27
N GLN A 173 3.97 9.36 -3.30
CA GLN A 173 4.72 8.60 -2.31
C GLN A 173 5.32 9.55 -1.28
N PHE A 174 4.94 9.39 -0.02
CA PHE A 174 5.44 10.20 1.08
C PHE A 174 6.77 9.64 1.60
N ASN A 175 7.85 10.41 1.49
CA ASN A 175 9.10 10.14 2.20
C ASN A 175 9.10 10.75 3.61
N ALA A 176 8.25 11.76 3.84
CA ALA A 176 8.05 12.32 5.17
C ALA A 176 7.46 11.30 6.15
N PHE A 177 6.70 10.34 5.63
CA PHE A 177 6.11 9.23 6.38
C PHE A 177 6.53 7.90 5.77
N LEU A 178 6.92 6.95 6.62
CA LEU A 178 7.53 5.69 6.20
C LEU A 178 6.82 4.51 6.85
N ALA A 179 6.62 3.45 6.08
CA ALA A 179 6.17 2.16 6.60
C ALA A 179 7.36 1.20 6.73
N ASP A 180 7.45 0.52 7.86
CA ASP A 180 8.44 -0.54 8.06
C ASP A 180 7.79 -1.90 7.84
N LYS A 181 8.23 -2.56 6.79
CA LYS A 181 7.67 -3.82 6.32
C LYS A 181 8.73 -4.91 6.33
N GLY A 182 8.32 -6.10 6.75
CA GLY A 182 9.12 -7.31 6.61
C GLY A 182 9.58 -7.53 5.18
N THR A 183 10.77 -8.11 5.02
CA THR A 183 11.26 -8.45 3.69
C THR A 183 10.34 -9.53 3.11
N THR A 184 9.69 -9.24 1.99
CA THR A 184 8.95 -10.22 1.19
C THR A 184 9.83 -11.45 0.97
N GLN A 185 9.32 -12.66 1.13
CA GLN A 185 10.01 -13.96 1.08
C GLN A 185 10.73 -14.40 2.37
N ARG A 186 10.57 -13.70 3.51
CA ARG A 186 11.12 -14.13 4.80
C ARG A 186 10.07 -14.28 5.90
N THR A 187 8.84 -13.88 5.67
CA THR A 187 7.74 -13.99 6.63
C THR A 187 7.05 -15.34 6.48
N ILE A 188 6.83 -16.05 7.59
CA ILE A 188 6.10 -17.34 7.59
C ILE A 188 4.61 -17.03 7.44
N GLY A 189 4.01 -17.43 6.31
CA GLY A 189 2.59 -17.25 6.01
C GLY A 189 2.35 -16.47 4.71
N GLY A 190 1.16 -16.62 4.14
CA GLY A 190 0.74 -15.94 2.91
C GLY A 190 1.28 -16.56 1.62
N ASN A 191 1.09 -15.85 0.54
CA ASN A 191 1.40 -16.28 -0.83
C ASN A 191 2.89 -16.59 -1.11
N ASP A 192 3.80 -16.35 -0.15
CA ASP A 192 5.25 -16.46 -0.37
C ASP A 192 5.72 -17.88 -0.70
N LYS A 193 5.09 -18.91 -0.11
CA LYS A 193 5.49 -20.31 -0.37
C LYS A 193 4.99 -20.82 -1.72
N GLU A 194 3.78 -20.46 -2.10
CA GLU A 194 3.16 -20.93 -3.34
C GLU A 194 3.65 -20.16 -4.57
N PHE A 195 3.88 -18.86 -4.43
CA PHE A 195 4.23 -18.01 -5.56
C PHE A 195 5.71 -17.91 -5.86
N TYR A 196 6.56 -17.81 -4.85
CA TYR A 196 7.96 -17.47 -5.08
C TYR A 196 8.92 -18.62 -4.94
N ALA A 197 8.56 -19.67 -4.19
CA ALA A 197 9.43 -20.83 -4.02
C ALA A 197 9.42 -21.73 -5.26
N GLU A 198 8.27 -21.85 -5.93
CA GLU A 198 8.11 -22.73 -7.10
C GLU A 198 8.29 -22.01 -8.44
N GLU A 199 7.83 -20.77 -8.57
CA GLU A 199 7.78 -20.05 -9.85
C GLU A 199 8.91 -19.03 -10.04
N GLY A 200 9.62 -18.66 -8.97
CA GLY A 200 10.70 -17.67 -9.03
C GLY A 200 10.19 -16.25 -9.27
N THR A 201 11.06 -15.37 -9.80
CA THR A 201 10.73 -13.94 -10.01
C THR A 201 10.48 -13.57 -11.47
N LEU A 202 10.73 -14.49 -12.42
CA LEU A 202 10.57 -14.23 -13.85
C LEU A 202 9.09 -14.05 -14.26
N PRO A 203 8.16 -14.97 -13.91
CA PRO A 203 6.76 -14.87 -14.34
C PRO A 203 6.10 -13.57 -13.91
N LYS A 204 6.35 -13.13 -12.68
CA LYS A 204 5.82 -11.84 -12.20
C LYS A 204 6.38 -10.64 -12.95
N SER A 205 7.62 -10.72 -13.44
CA SER A 205 8.27 -9.64 -14.18
C SER A 205 7.79 -9.59 -15.61
N GLU A 206 7.58 -10.75 -16.21
CA GLU A 206 7.02 -10.90 -17.56
C GLU A 206 5.56 -10.44 -17.60
N MET A 207 4.72 -10.85 -16.65
CA MET A 207 3.34 -10.40 -16.56
C MET A 207 3.23 -8.87 -16.55
N LEU A 208 3.99 -8.17 -15.74
CA LEU A 208 3.94 -6.70 -15.73
C LEU A 208 4.41 -6.10 -17.06
N LYS A 209 5.40 -6.72 -17.71
CA LYS A 209 5.85 -6.33 -19.04
C LYS A 209 4.76 -6.54 -20.11
N GLU A 210 4.01 -7.62 -20.06
CA GLU A 210 2.88 -7.90 -20.96
C GLU A 210 1.74 -6.91 -20.74
N MET A 211 1.42 -6.59 -19.48
CA MET A 211 0.36 -5.62 -19.14
C MET A 211 0.74 -4.17 -19.51
N HIS A 212 2.03 -3.83 -19.45
CA HIS A 212 2.54 -2.47 -19.66
C HIS A 212 3.80 -2.45 -20.53
N PRO A 213 3.74 -2.91 -21.80
CA PRO A 213 4.91 -3.07 -22.66
C PRO A 213 5.60 -1.76 -23.04
N ASP A 214 4.89 -0.65 -22.94
CA ASP A 214 5.35 0.69 -23.28
C ASP A 214 6.29 1.32 -22.21
N VAL A 215 6.20 0.87 -20.96
CA VAL A 215 6.95 1.47 -19.83
C VAL A 215 7.66 0.43 -18.95
N THR A 216 7.54 -0.86 -19.26
CA THR A 216 8.12 -1.91 -18.40
C THR A 216 9.10 -2.77 -19.19
N GLU A 217 10.22 -3.10 -18.56
CA GLU A 217 11.23 -4.02 -19.05
C GLU A 217 11.54 -5.10 -18.01
N VAL A 218 11.86 -6.30 -18.49
CA VAL A 218 12.39 -7.39 -17.64
C VAL A 218 13.91 -7.30 -17.61
N VAL A 219 14.49 -7.17 -16.44
CA VAL A 219 15.92 -6.96 -16.25
C VAL A 219 16.48 -7.92 -15.21
N TRP A 220 17.71 -8.40 -15.45
CA TRP A 220 18.45 -9.21 -14.48
C TRP A 220 19.27 -8.30 -13.56
N LYS A 221 18.92 -8.24 -12.24
CA LYS A 221 19.63 -7.46 -11.23
C LYS A 221 19.61 -8.20 -9.90
N PHE A 222 20.66 -8.02 -9.08
CA PHE A 222 20.74 -8.62 -7.76
C PHE A 222 20.51 -10.14 -7.75
N ASN A 223 21.05 -10.81 -8.76
CA ASN A 223 20.99 -12.26 -8.97
C ASN A 223 19.54 -12.83 -9.12
N ARG A 224 18.62 -12.02 -9.67
CA ARG A 224 17.25 -12.45 -10.00
C ARG A 224 16.61 -11.55 -11.05
N TRP A 225 15.53 -12.01 -11.65
CA TRP A 225 14.73 -11.23 -12.56
C TRP A 225 13.90 -10.16 -11.83
N HIS A 226 13.84 -8.97 -12.42
CA HIS A 226 13.04 -7.85 -11.94
C HIS A 226 12.29 -7.20 -13.10
N HIS A 227 11.11 -6.69 -12.83
CA HIS A 227 10.52 -5.68 -13.68
C HIS A 227 11.16 -4.32 -13.38
N HIS A 228 11.44 -3.57 -14.41
CA HIS A 228 11.86 -2.17 -14.35
C HIS A 228 10.82 -1.32 -15.04
N VAL A 229 10.27 -0.33 -14.33
CA VAL A 229 9.27 0.59 -14.85
C VAL A 229 9.89 1.95 -15.08
N ASP A 230 9.70 2.50 -16.28
CA ASP A 230 10.06 3.87 -16.60
C ASP A 230 8.90 4.83 -16.25
N TYR A 231 9.06 5.59 -15.18
CA TYR A 231 8.08 6.58 -14.74
C TYR A 231 8.27 7.97 -15.38
N ARG A 232 9.29 8.18 -16.23
CA ARG A 232 9.57 9.48 -16.87
C ARG A 232 8.42 10.01 -17.71
N PRO A 233 7.65 9.18 -18.47
CA PRO A 233 6.50 9.65 -19.24
C PRO A 233 5.42 10.33 -18.39
N PHE A 234 5.30 9.96 -17.11
CA PHE A 234 4.27 10.47 -16.20
C PHE A 234 4.66 11.74 -15.45
N LYS A 235 5.89 12.25 -15.62
CA LYS A 235 6.33 13.53 -15.01
C LYS A 235 5.49 14.72 -15.44
N LYS A 236 4.76 14.60 -16.55
CA LYS A 236 3.82 15.61 -17.07
C LYS A 236 2.45 15.62 -16.38
N ASN A 237 2.15 14.64 -15.55
CA ASN A 237 0.93 14.64 -14.76
C ASN A 237 1.11 15.60 -13.59
N TYR A 238 0.43 16.75 -13.65
CA TYR A 238 0.51 17.77 -12.62
C TYR A 238 -0.68 17.67 -11.66
N LEU A 239 -0.43 17.95 -10.39
CA LEU A 239 -1.48 18.05 -9.38
C LEU A 239 -2.45 19.20 -9.75
N LYS A 240 -3.74 18.93 -9.61
CA LYS A 240 -4.82 19.91 -9.85
C LYS A 240 -5.45 20.27 -8.50
N GLU A 241 -5.20 21.46 -8.03
CA GLU A 241 -5.79 21.94 -6.77
C GLU A 241 -7.32 21.96 -6.86
N VAL A 242 -7.97 21.70 -5.72
CA VAL A 242 -9.40 21.91 -5.57
C VAL A 242 -9.68 23.37 -5.18
N ASP A 243 -10.87 23.86 -5.50
CA ASP A 243 -11.31 25.15 -5.02
C ASP A 243 -11.46 25.14 -3.50
N ASN A 244 -11.04 26.20 -2.82
CA ASN A 244 -11.19 26.38 -1.37
C ASN A 244 -10.45 25.31 -0.54
N VAL A 245 -9.17 25.14 -0.77
CA VAL A 245 -8.30 24.24 0.01
C VAL A 245 -8.39 24.57 1.51
N LEU A 246 -8.73 23.56 2.31
CA LEU A 246 -8.72 23.66 3.77
C LEU A 246 -7.36 23.15 4.30
N TYR A 247 -6.66 24.00 5.03
CA TYR A 247 -5.43 23.63 5.70
C TYR A 247 -5.70 23.31 7.17
N ALA A 248 -5.02 22.30 7.71
CA ALA A 248 -5.08 22.03 9.13
C ALA A 248 -4.57 23.23 9.93
N LYS A 249 -5.27 23.58 11.03
CA LYS A 249 -4.87 24.68 11.94
C LYS A 249 -3.54 24.36 12.62
N ASP A 250 -3.32 23.11 12.99
CA ASP A 250 -2.08 22.60 13.54
C ASP A 250 -1.33 21.81 12.45
N PRO A 251 -0.21 22.32 11.91
CA PRO A 251 0.55 21.64 10.87
C PRO A 251 1.22 20.35 11.36
N GLU A 252 1.38 20.18 12.67
CA GLU A 252 1.92 18.96 13.27
C GLU A 252 0.84 17.94 13.64
N TYR A 253 -0.45 18.26 13.49
CA TYR A 253 -1.58 17.38 13.79
C TYR A 253 -1.57 16.84 15.24
N GLY A 254 -1.02 17.60 16.18
CA GLY A 254 -0.83 17.19 17.57
C GLY A 254 0.32 16.20 17.81
N MET A 255 1.06 15.84 16.77
CA MET A 255 2.24 14.99 16.91
C MET A 255 3.36 15.73 17.65
N LYS A 256 3.92 15.10 18.67
CA LYS A 256 5.07 15.64 19.43
C LYS A 256 6.23 14.66 19.32
N LEU A 257 7.43 15.21 19.09
CA LEU A 257 8.66 14.43 19.21
C LEU A 257 8.97 14.20 20.69
N ILE A 258 9.09 12.94 21.09
CA ILE A 258 9.41 12.54 22.46
C ILE A 258 10.70 11.75 22.43
N ASP A 259 11.69 12.16 23.22
CA ASP A 259 12.88 11.35 23.45
C ASP A 259 12.55 10.27 24.49
N ILE A 260 12.58 9.02 24.04
CA ILE A 260 12.28 7.87 24.91
C ILE A 260 13.54 7.29 25.59
N GLY A 261 14.71 7.88 25.35
CA GLY A 261 16.00 7.37 25.84
C GLY A 261 16.40 6.02 25.22
N ARG A 262 17.67 5.70 25.20
CA ARG A 262 18.17 4.43 24.63
C ARG A 262 17.73 3.19 25.41
N GLU A 263 17.49 3.31 26.71
CA GLU A 263 17.10 2.20 27.59
C GLU A 263 15.70 1.63 27.31
N ASN A 264 14.83 2.40 26.70
CA ASN A 264 13.44 2.01 26.42
C ASN A 264 13.24 1.41 25.03
N ILE A 265 14.23 1.45 24.14
CA ILE A 265 14.13 0.93 22.77
C ILE A 265 14.01 -0.61 22.76
N GLY A 266 14.62 -1.30 23.70
CA GLY A 266 14.61 -2.77 23.80
C GLY A 266 13.39 -3.36 24.52
N ARG A 267 12.72 -2.62 25.41
CA ARG A 267 11.60 -3.14 26.22
C ARG A 267 10.25 -3.06 25.53
N ARG A 268 10.03 -2.09 24.63
CA ARG A 268 8.74 -1.90 23.96
C ARG A 268 8.47 -2.85 22.79
N ALA A 269 9.49 -3.50 22.22
CA ALA A 269 9.32 -4.51 21.19
C ALA A 269 8.74 -5.86 21.71
N ILE A 270 8.64 -6.02 23.03
CA ILE A 270 8.20 -7.27 23.68
C ILE A 270 6.78 -7.14 24.25
N ASP A 271 6.36 -5.95 24.69
CA ASP A 271 5.06 -5.76 25.37
C ASP A 271 3.86 -5.48 24.42
N ASP A 272 4.10 -5.19 23.15
CA ASP A 272 3.03 -4.94 22.15
C ASP A 272 2.65 -6.22 21.37
N ARG A 273 2.94 -7.42 21.90
CA ARG A 273 2.55 -8.70 21.32
C ARG A 273 1.42 -9.39 22.12
N ILE A 274 0.46 -8.61 22.58
CA ILE A 274 -0.80 -9.16 23.09
C ILE A 274 -1.95 -8.54 22.31
#